data_c586e5675f01d052f529c811f62457da
#
_entry.id   c586e5675f01d052f529c811f62457da
#
_cell.length_a   1.000
_cell.length_b   1.000
_cell.length_c   1.000
_cell.angle_alpha   90.00
_cell.angle_beta   90.00
_cell.angle_gamma   90.00
#
_symmetry.space_group_name_H-M   'P 1'
#
loop_
_entity.id
_entity.type
_entity.pdbx_description
1 polymer ?
#
loop_
_entity_poly.entity_id
_entity_poly.type
_entity_poly.pdbx_seq_one_letter_code
_entity_poly.pdbx_strand_id
1 'polypeptide(L)'
;MKQPTTENSDIIKLVAILGDFALLNLSMILVFFILKGIDSQAIAHISLKTYLLTSNLCYIPCISIFGVILHNRIVRLEQIVGRLLGTISLHVVIFLTVLAIIKVDNFSRIYLLAFYLSFIPLAIGWRLTLRFFVKMFRRSGRNLHTTVLIGDGDNMVELYHTLNDLTYGYRVLGIFYDEKDSNYPKGIPFKGPVNQLFEWLSHNTVHELYCGLPSSRKDDILAIMNYCENNLIRFYSVPHVRNYIKRQLQLELLGEVPVLSIRTEPLQNPVNRLAKRLFDLTFSSLFLLTIFPFIYLFVGLIIKISSPGPIFFKQERNGENGKIFKCYKFRSMKVNALSDSLQATKNDPRKTKFGNFLRKSNLDELPQFINVFKGEMSIVGPRPHMLKHTEEYSQLINKYMMRHLVKPGITGWAQVTGYRGETKELSQMEGRVRRDLWYIENWTFLLDIRIMIKTVTNMFRGEKNAY
;
A
#
# COMPACT_ATOMS: atom_id res chain seq x y z
N MET A 1 -1.71 33.73 28.53
CA MET A 1 -1.57 33.27 27.12
C MET A 1 -2.51 32.10 26.90
N LYS A 2 -3.47 32.18 25.97
CA LYS A 2 -4.36 31.05 25.63
C LYS A 2 -3.56 30.05 24.86
N GLN A 3 -3.48 28.79 25.37
CA GLN A 3 -2.93 27.67 24.63
C GLN A 3 -3.72 27.51 23.32
N PRO A 4 -3.04 27.37 22.18
CA PRO A 4 -3.71 27.11 20.92
C PRO A 4 -4.06 25.64 20.83
N THR A 5 -5.26 25.39 21.01
CA THR A 5 -6.26 24.38 20.73
C THR A 5 -5.80 23.06 20.09
N THR A 6 -5.46 22.08 20.93
CA THR A 6 -5.74 20.66 20.70
C THR A 6 -7.25 20.42 20.48
N GLU A 7 -8.11 21.33 20.96
CA GLU A 7 -9.57 21.25 20.90
C GLU A 7 -10.15 20.94 19.52
N ASN A 8 -9.68 21.59 18.46
CA ASN A 8 -10.21 21.36 17.11
C ASN A 8 -9.85 19.98 16.52
N SER A 9 -8.75 19.39 16.96
CA SER A 9 -8.33 18.06 16.57
C SER A 9 -9.25 17.00 17.18
N ASP A 10 -9.60 17.17 18.45
CA ASP A 10 -10.46 16.25 19.18
C ASP A 10 -11.92 16.36 18.72
N ILE A 11 -12.36 17.57 18.35
CA ILE A 11 -13.69 17.78 17.75
C ILE A 11 -13.80 17.02 16.41
N ILE A 12 -12.81 17.13 15.53
CA ILE A 12 -12.81 16.39 14.25
C ILE A 12 -12.86 14.89 14.48
N LYS A 13 -12.10 14.39 15.44
CA LYS A 13 -12.11 12.98 15.82
C LYS A 13 -13.48 12.55 16.36
N LEU A 14 -14.07 13.35 17.23
CA LEU A 14 -15.39 13.11 17.82
C LEU A 14 -16.48 13.09 16.74
N VAL A 15 -16.51 14.09 15.86
CA VAL A 15 -17.47 14.18 14.75
C VAL A 15 -17.35 12.98 13.82
N ALA A 16 -16.13 12.52 13.54
CA ALA A 16 -15.92 11.34 12.72
C ALA A 16 -16.49 10.06 13.38
N ILE A 17 -16.26 9.88 14.68
CA ILE A 17 -16.76 8.75 15.46
C ILE A 17 -18.30 8.79 15.58
N LEU A 18 -18.87 9.94 15.90
CA LEU A 18 -20.32 10.09 16.00
C LEU A 18 -21.01 9.81 14.66
N GLY A 19 -20.43 10.28 13.56
CA GLY A 19 -20.94 9.99 12.22
C GLY A 19 -20.87 8.48 11.87
N ASP A 20 -19.81 7.79 12.27
CA ASP A 20 -19.72 6.34 12.07
C ASP A 20 -20.84 5.61 12.85
N PHE A 21 -21.07 5.96 14.11
CA PHE A 21 -22.17 5.37 14.90
C PHE A 21 -23.55 5.70 14.32
N ALA A 22 -23.75 6.93 13.86
CA ALA A 22 -25.01 7.33 13.20
C ALA A 22 -25.27 6.50 11.94
N LEU A 23 -24.25 6.32 11.09
CA LEU A 23 -24.37 5.52 9.86
C LEU A 23 -24.51 4.03 10.13
N LEU A 24 -23.83 3.50 11.15
CA LEU A 24 -23.97 2.12 11.59
C LEU A 24 -25.43 1.83 11.96
N ASN A 25 -26.01 2.67 12.80
CA ASN A 25 -27.42 2.51 13.24
C ASN A 25 -28.39 2.77 12.08
N LEU A 26 -28.18 3.81 11.28
CA LEU A 26 -29.02 4.11 10.13
C LEU A 26 -29.05 2.96 9.12
N SER A 27 -27.90 2.39 8.80
CA SER A 27 -27.79 1.25 7.87
C SER A 27 -28.53 0.03 8.40
N MET A 28 -28.41 -0.29 9.69
CA MET A 28 -29.14 -1.39 10.33
C MET A 28 -30.66 -1.20 10.26
N ILE A 29 -31.11 0.00 10.59
CA ILE A 29 -32.55 0.35 10.60
C ILE A 29 -33.10 0.33 9.17
N LEU A 30 -32.42 0.95 8.22
CA LEU A 30 -32.88 0.97 6.81
C LEU A 30 -32.99 -0.44 6.23
N VAL A 31 -31.95 -1.26 6.40
CA VAL A 31 -31.95 -2.64 5.90
C VAL A 31 -33.05 -3.46 6.55
N PHE A 32 -33.31 -3.27 7.86
CA PHE A 32 -34.39 -3.93 8.55
C PHE A 32 -35.75 -3.60 7.91
N PHE A 33 -36.05 -2.32 7.69
CA PHE A 33 -37.33 -1.90 7.07
C PHE A 33 -37.45 -2.30 5.62
N ILE A 34 -36.37 -2.25 4.82
CA ILE A 34 -36.37 -2.69 3.44
C ILE A 34 -36.70 -4.19 3.35
N LEU A 35 -36.00 -5.01 4.11
CA LEU A 35 -36.23 -6.46 4.11
C LEU A 35 -37.60 -6.83 4.68
N LYS A 36 -38.11 -6.07 5.66
CA LYS A 36 -39.47 -6.25 6.18
C LYS A 36 -40.54 -6.02 5.10
N GLY A 37 -40.29 -5.07 4.20
CA GLY A 37 -41.19 -4.80 3.08
C GLY A 37 -41.13 -5.84 1.95
N ILE A 38 -39.99 -6.53 1.79
CA ILE A 38 -39.76 -7.52 0.73
C ILE A 38 -40.16 -8.93 1.19
N ASP A 39 -39.65 -9.34 2.37
CA ASP A 39 -39.90 -10.66 2.97
C ASP A 39 -39.95 -10.53 4.49
N SER A 40 -41.14 -10.46 5.03
CA SER A 40 -41.36 -10.32 6.46
C SER A 40 -40.95 -11.57 7.24
N GLN A 41 -40.93 -12.76 6.62
CA GLN A 41 -40.52 -14.00 7.26
C GLN A 41 -39.00 -14.07 7.45
N ALA A 42 -38.21 -13.53 6.52
CA ALA A 42 -36.76 -13.52 6.60
C ALA A 42 -36.21 -12.77 7.82
N ILE A 43 -37.00 -11.87 8.40
CA ILE A 43 -36.62 -11.04 9.55
C ILE A 43 -37.52 -11.20 10.77
N ALA A 44 -38.51 -12.11 10.73
CA ALA A 44 -39.48 -12.33 11.82
C ALA A 44 -38.82 -12.62 13.18
N HIS A 45 -37.64 -13.23 13.17
CA HIS A 45 -36.87 -13.60 14.37
C HIS A 45 -35.84 -12.55 14.80
N ILE A 46 -35.71 -11.42 14.06
CA ILE A 46 -34.69 -10.41 14.36
C ILE A 46 -35.22 -9.42 15.41
N SER A 47 -34.63 -9.42 16.59
CA SER A 47 -34.78 -8.33 17.55
C SER A 47 -33.88 -7.15 17.14
N LEU A 48 -34.42 -6.16 16.41
CA LEU A 48 -33.65 -4.97 15.98
C LEU A 48 -32.95 -4.29 17.15
N LYS A 49 -33.59 -4.21 18.33
CA LYS A 49 -33.01 -3.62 19.53
C LYS A 49 -31.74 -4.36 19.97
N THR A 50 -31.76 -5.69 19.97
CA THR A 50 -30.59 -6.53 20.33
C THR A 50 -29.45 -6.32 19.33
N TYR A 51 -29.74 -6.29 18.01
CA TYR A 51 -28.73 -6.08 16.97
C TYR A 51 -28.09 -4.69 17.05
N LEU A 52 -28.91 -3.64 17.28
CA LEU A 52 -28.41 -2.27 17.45
C LEU A 52 -27.50 -2.18 18.69
N LEU A 53 -27.93 -2.71 19.83
CA LEU A 53 -27.16 -2.64 21.08
C LEU A 53 -25.83 -3.38 20.94
N THR A 54 -25.87 -4.64 20.50
CA THR A 54 -24.67 -5.47 20.36
C THR A 54 -23.71 -4.93 19.33
N SER A 55 -24.21 -4.45 18.18
CA SER A 55 -23.37 -3.85 17.14
C SER A 55 -22.64 -2.60 17.65
N ASN A 56 -23.34 -1.68 18.33
CA ASN A 56 -22.72 -0.49 18.89
C ASN A 56 -21.65 -0.84 19.95
N LEU A 57 -21.92 -1.80 20.84
CA LEU A 57 -20.94 -2.25 21.83
C LEU A 57 -19.70 -2.89 21.17
N CYS A 58 -19.90 -3.70 20.14
CA CYS A 58 -18.81 -4.33 19.38
C CYS A 58 -17.98 -3.31 18.56
N TYR A 59 -18.56 -2.17 18.18
CA TYR A 59 -17.87 -1.15 17.39
C TYR A 59 -16.87 -0.32 18.20
N ILE A 60 -17.09 -0.14 19.51
CA ILE A 60 -16.22 0.63 20.41
C ILE A 60 -14.77 0.11 20.41
N PRO A 61 -14.49 -1.19 20.71
CA PRO A 61 -13.13 -1.71 20.69
C PRO A 61 -12.49 -1.64 19.30
N CYS A 62 -13.28 -1.79 18.23
CA CYS A 62 -12.77 -1.72 16.88
C CYS A 62 -12.23 -0.32 16.54
N ILE A 63 -12.95 0.75 16.90
CA ILE A 63 -12.48 2.14 16.75
C ILE A 63 -11.24 2.39 17.63
N SER A 64 -11.19 1.83 18.84
CA SER A 64 -10.06 2.03 19.74
C SER A 64 -8.77 1.42 19.19
N ILE A 65 -8.84 0.26 18.55
CA ILE A 65 -7.68 -0.45 17.98
C ILE A 65 -7.17 0.23 16.71
N PHE A 66 -8.01 0.52 15.74
CA PHE A 66 -7.58 1.10 14.47
C PHE A 66 -7.49 2.63 14.52
N GLY A 67 -8.22 3.28 15.40
CA GLY A 67 -8.22 4.72 15.61
C GLY A 67 -8.71 5.53 14.41
N VAL A 68 -9.10 6.77 14.70
CA VAL A 68 -9.48 7.76 13.68
C VAL A 68 -8.31 8.70 13.44
N ILE A 69 -7.81 8.78 12.21
CA ILE A 69 -6.64 9.59 11.84
C ILE A 69 -6.99 10.89 11.09
N LEU A 70 -8.27 11.18 10.89
CA LEU A 70 -8.73 12.37 10.15
C LEU A 70 -8.31 13.69 10.81
N HIS A 71 -8.03 13.68 12.10
CA HIS A 71 -7.52 14.83 12.85
C HIS A 71 -6.07 15.18 12.50
N ASN A 72 -5.27 14.18 12.05
CA ASN A 72 -3.92 14.41 11.59
C ASN A 72 -3.92 15.33 10.36
N ARG A 73 -2.93 16.21 10.24
CA ARG A 73 -2.91 17.23 9.20
C ARG A 73 -2.51 16.66 7.84
N ILE A 74 -1.47 15.86 7.82
CA ILE A 74 -0.95 15.23 6.60
C ILE A 74 -1.28 13.74 6.65
N VAL A 75 -2.38 13.33 5.97
CA VAL A 75 -2.82 11.93 5.90
C VAL A 75 -3.15 11.56 4.47
N ARG A 76 -2.69 10.39 4.03
CA ARG A 76 -3.02 9.83 2.71
C ARG A 76 -4.42 9.23 2.73
N LEU A 77 -5.11 9.28 1.59
CA LEU A 77 -6.44 8.72 1.43
C LEU A 77 -6.47 7.22 1.76
N GLU A 78 -5.48 6.49 1.27
CA GLU A 78 -5.33 5.06 1.47
C GLU A 78 -5.25 4.66 2.95
N GLN A 79 -4.62 5.50 3.78
CA GLN A 79 -4.53 5.27 5.23
C GLN A 79 -5.89 5.42 5.92
N ILE A 80 -6.71 6.39 5.49
CA ILE A 80 -8.06 6.60 6.04
C ILE A 80 -8.95 5.42 5.71
N VAL A 81 -8.99 5.04 4.43
CA VAL A 81 -9.79 3.90 3.95
C VAL A 81 -9.29 2.58 4.52
N GLY A 82 -7.98 2.36 4.56
CA GLY A 82 -7.39 1.14 5.11
C GLY A 82 -7.72 0.93 6.60
N ARG A 83 -7.64 1.99 7.42
CA ARG A 83 -8.02 1.91 8.84
C ARG A 83 -9.52 1.69 9.03
N LEU A 84 -10.36 2.35 8.24
CA LEU A 84 -11.80 2.14 8.28
C LEU A 84 -12.17 0.70 7.90
N LEU A 85 -11.60 0.15 6.83
CA LEU A 85 -11.82 -1.24 6.44
C LEU A 85 -11.31 -2.22 7.51
N GLY A 86 -10.18 -1.93 8.16
CA GLY A 86 -9.70 -2.69 9.32
C GLY A 86 -10.68 -2.67 10.48
N THR A 87 -11.22 -1.49 10.82
CA THR A 87 -12.27 -1.33 11.84
C THR A 87 -13.49 -2.18 11.52
N ILE A 88 -13.99 -2.11 10.29
CA ILE A 88 -15.19 -2.84 9.85
C ILE A 88 -14.92 -4.36 9.83
N SER A 89 -13.76 -4.81 9.35
CA SER A 89 -13.41 -6.23 9.34
C SER A 89 -13.35 -6.82 10.76
N LEU A 90 -12.75 -6.09 11.69
CA LEU A 90 -12.72 -6.49 13.09
C LEU A 90 -14.13 -6.50 13.70
N HIS A 91 -14.94 -5.49 13.36
CA HIS A 91 -16.33 -5.42 13.81
C HIS A 91 -17.15 -6.62 13.33
N VAL A 92 -17.00 -7.03 12.04
CA VAL A 92 -17.65 -8.24 11.51
C VAL A 92 -17.32 -9.45 12.39
N VAL A 93 -16.03 -9.66 12.68
CA VAL A 93 -15.59 -10.82 13.47
C VAL A 93 -16.16 -10.77 14.90
N ILE A 94 -16.00 -9.64 15.61
CA ILE A 94 -16.47 -9.51 17.00
C ILE A 94 -18.00 -9.60 17.05
N PHE A 95 -18.71 -8.94 16.16
CA PHE A 95 -20.18 -8.91 16.16
C PHE A 95 -20.76 -10.30 15.89
N LEU A 96 -20.25 -11.03 14.89
CA LEU A 96 -20.69 -12.40 14.62
C LEU A 96 -20.38 -13.34 15.81
N THR A 97 -19.21 -13.18 16.42
CA THR A 97 -18.84 -13.98 17.60
C THR A 97 -19.77 -13.71 18.78
N VAL A 98 -20.08 -12.44 19.04
CA VAL A 98 -21.00 -12.07 20.14
C VAL A 98 -22.41 -12.56 19.86
N LEU A 99 -22.93 -12.44 18.63
CA LEU A 99 -24.24 -12.99 18.26
C LEU A 99 -24.31 -14.52 18.47
N ALA A 100 -23.23 -15.23 18.15
CA ALA A 100 -23.13 -16.66 18.36
C ALA A 100 -23.10 -17.03 19.88
N ILE A 101 -22.37 -16.25 20.70
CA ILE A 101 -22.29 -16.47 22.17
C ILE A 101 -23.65 -16.21 22.85
N ILE A 102 -24.35 -15.15 22.44
CA ILE A 102 -25.68 -14.80 23.04
C ILE A 102 -26.77 -15.77 22.57
N LYS A 103 -26.41 -16.72 21.69
CA LYS A 103 -27.35 -17.72 21.14
C LYS A 103 -28.61 -17.04 20.55
N VAL A 104 -28.40 -16.01 19.70
CA VAL A 104 -29.48 -15.45 18.93
C VAL A 104 -29.87 -16.50 17.89
N ASP A 105 -30.96 -17.24 18.19
CA ASP A 105 -31.47 -18.27 17.30
C ASP A 105 -31.85 -17.63 15.94
N ASN A 106 -31.38 -18.27 14.87
CA ASN A 106 -31.69 -17.91 13.48
C ASN A 106 -31.36 -16.47 13.08
N PHE A 107 -30.10 -16.01 13.29
CA PHE A 107 -29.70 -14.73 12.68
C PHE A 107 -29.76 -14.80 11.14
N SER A 108 -30.42 -13.84 10.54
CA SER A 108 -30.57 -13.77 9.08
C SER A 108 -29.23 -13.38 8.42
N ARG A 109 -28.63 -14.31 7.65
CA ARG A 109 -27.40 -14.06 6.88
C ARG A 109 -27.61 -12.96 5.84
N ILE A 110 -28.81 -12.91 5.23
CA ILE A 110 -29.19 -11.92 4.24
C ILE A 110 -29.22 -10.53 4.87
N TYR A 111 -29.77 -10.39 6.07
CA TYR A 111 -29.77 -9.13 6.80
C TYR A 111 -28.34 -8.62 7.08
N LEU A 112 -27.47 -9.48 7.60
CA LEU A 112 -26.09 -9.10 7.89
C LEU A 112 -25.31 -8.73 6.63
N LEU A 113 -25.48 -9.49 5.55
CA LEU A 113 -24.86 -9.19 4.27
C LEU A 113 -25.32 -7.83 3.73
N ALA A 114 -26.63 -7.59 3.69
CA ALA A 114 -27.21 -6.34 3.22
C ALA A 114 -26.80 -5.15 4.08
N PHE A 115 -26.71 -5.36 5.42
CA PHE A 115 -26.21 -4.35 6.35
C PHE A 115 -24.78 -3.93 6.02
N TYR A 116 -23.84 -4.85 5.89
CA TYR A 116 -22.46 -4.49 5.57
C TYR A 116 -22.29 -3.95 4.17
N LEU A 117 -23.06 -4.45 3.18
CA LEU A 117 -23.07 -3.90 1.81
C LEU A 117 -23.54 -2.44 1.78
N SER A 118 -24.46 -2.04 2.66
CA SER A 118 -24.90 -0.65 2.77
C SER A 118 -23.97 0.20 3.64
N PHE A 119 -23.50 -0.34 4.77
CA PHE A 119 -22.69 0.41 5.73
C PHE A 119 -21.29 0.77 5.18
N ILE A 120 -20.59 -0.16 4.49
CA ILE A 120 -19.23 0.08 3.98
C ILE A 120 -19.17 1.30 3.07
N PRO A 121 -19.96 1.42 2.00
CA PRO A 121 -19.88 2.58 1.11
C PRO A 121 -20.33 3.87 1.79
N LEU A 122 -21.31 3.83 2.70
CA LEU A 122 -21.75 4.99 3.46
C LEU A 122 -20.66 5.49 4.41
N ALA A 123 -19.99 4.60 5.12
CA ALA A 123 -18.91 4.95 6.03
C ALA A 123 -17.69 5.51 5.27
N ILE A 124 -17.34 4.93 4.12
CA ILE A 124 -16.29 5.48 3.25
C ILE A 124 -16.68 6.87 2.76
N GLY A 125 -17.90 7.02 2.24
CA GLY A 125 -18.42 8.31 1.77
C GLY A 125 -18.39 9.37 2.87
N TRP A 126 -18.80 9.04 4.09
CA TRP A 126 -18.72 9.91 5.24
C TRP A 126 -17.29 10.39 5.55
N ARG A 127 -16.34 9.45 5.60
CA ARG A 127 -14.94 9.79 5.86
C ARG A 127 -14.34 10.70 4.79
N LEU A 128 -14.70 10.48 3.52
CA LEU A 128 -14.25 11.31 2.41
C LEU A 128 -14.88 12.71 2.45
N THR A 129 -16.17 12.77 2.71
CA THR A 129 -16.92 14.03 2.86
C THR A 129 -16.39 14.85 4.03
N LEU A 130 -16.19 14.24 5.19
CA LEU A 130 -15.62 14.92 6.34
C LEU A 130 -14.20 15.43 6.04
N ARG A 131 -13.36 14.62 5.37
CA ARG A 131 -12.04 15.07 4.92
C ARG A 131 -12.12 16.28 4.00
N PHE A 132 -13.05 16.29 3.07
CA PHE A 132 -13.26 17.41 2.16
C PHE A 132 -13.61 18.68 2.93
N PHE A 133 -14.58 18.61 3.86
CA PHE A 133 -14.97 19.74 4.68
C PHE A 133 -13.84 20.24 5.58
N VAL A 134 -13.07 19.35 6.21
CA VAL A 134 -11.90 19.72 7.01
C VAL A 134 -10.86 20.47 6.17
N LYS A 135 -10.58 20.02 4.94
CA LYS A 135 -9.68 20.73 4.02
C LYS A 135 -10.21 22.08 3.60
N MET A 136 -11.49 22.17 3.28
CA MET A 136 -12.14 23.43 2.91
C MET A 136 -12.12 24.44 4.07
N PHE A 137 -12.38 23.97 5.30
CA PHE A 137 -12.33 24.78 6.51
C PHE A 137 -10.91 25.33 6.78
N ARG A 138 -9.87 24.52 6.54
CA ARG A 138 -8.47 24.96 6.65
C ARG A 138 -8.10 25.98 5.56
N ARG A 139 -8.56 25.77 4.32
CA ARG A 139 -8.34 26.73 3.22
C ARG A 139 -8.94 28.11 3.50
N SER A 140 -10.03 28.20 4.26
CA SER A 140 -10.61 29.48 4.67
C SER A 140 -9.83 30.20 5.77
N GLY A 141 -8.61 29.74 6.08
CA GLY A 141 -7.73 30.36 7.06
C GLY A 141 -8.06 30.03 8.54
N ARG A 142 -8.98 29.06 8.75
CA ARG A 142 -9.37 28.62 10.09
C ARG A 142 -8.59 27.36 10.50
N ASN A 143 -8.38 27.20 11.81
CA ASN A 143 -7.63 26.06 12.37
C ASN A 143 -6.21 25.93 11.79
N LEU A 144 -5.53 27.07 11.59
CA LEU A 144 -4.15 27.09 11.13
C LEU A 144 -3.18 26.94 12.31
N HIS A 145 -2.16 26.11 12.14
CA HIS A 145 -0.98 26.08 13.02
C HIS A 145 0.09 26.99 12.46
N THR A 146 0.50 27.95 13.30
CA THR A 146 1.62 28.84 12.97
C THR A 146 2.93 28.09 13.15
N THR A 147 3.78 28.17 12.14
CA THR A 147 5.07 27.48 12.13
C THR A 147 6.21 28.41 11.80
N VAL A 148 7.40 28.08 12.30
CA VAL A 148 8.66 28.74 11.98
C VAL A 148 9.66 27.72 11.50
N LEU A 149 10.42 28.07 10.48
CA LEU A 149 11.47 27.24 9.89
C LEU A 149 12.84 27.85 10.20
N ILE A 150 13.82 27.01 10.50
CA ILE A 150 15.20 27.43 10.77
C ILE A 150 16.15 26.59 9.93
N GLY A 151 17.00 27.27 9.15
CA GLY A 151 17.95 26.63 8.23
C GLY A 151 17.56 26.79 6.76
N ASP A 152 18.43 26.45 5.84
CA ASP A 152 18.35 26.77 4.40
C ASP A 152 18.55 25.58 3.45
N GLY A 153 18.74 24.38 3.98
CA GLY A 153 18.95 23.18 3.13
C GLY A 153 17.75 22.82 2.25
N ASP A 154 17.98 22.04 1.20
CA ASP A 154 16.95 21.59 0.24
C ASP A 154 15.74 20.93 0.92
N ASN A 155 15.98 20.20 2.01
CA ASN A 155 14.90 19.60 2.81
C ASN A 155 14.00 20.66 3.46
N MET A 156 14.55 21.80 3.82
CA MET A 156 13.79 22.92 4.42
C MET A 156 12.96 23.61 3.35
N VAL A 157 13.46 23.75 2.13
CA VAL A 157 12.71 24.30 0.98
C VAL A 157 11.52 23.38 0.63
N GLU A 158 11.73 22.07 0.58
CA GLU A 158 10.65 21.10 0.33
C GLU A 158 9.62 21.12 1.47
N LEU A 159 10.08 21.21 2.72
CA LEU A 159 9.21 21.34 3.88
C LEU A 159 8.39 22.64 3.81
N TYR A 160 9.01 23.77 3.43
CA TYR A 160 8.31 25.03 3.21
C TYR A 160 7.18 24.89 2.20
N HIS A 161 7.45 24.31 1.02
CA HIS A 161 6.40 24.07 0.02
C HIS A 161 5.26 23.19 0.55
N THR A 162 5.58 22.19 1.34
CA THR A 162 4.59 21.29 1.96
C THR A 162 3.75 22.04 3.00
N LEU A 163 4.37 22.83 3.88
CA LEU A 163 3.68 23.57 4.95
C LEU A 163 2.96 24.83 4.44
N ASN A 164 3.37 25.37 3.31
CA ASN A 164 2.69 26.52 2.71
C ASN A 164 1.40 26.17 1.97
N ASP A 165 1.08 24.88 1.80
CA ASP A 165 -0.23 24.44 1.31
C ASP A 165 -1.27 24.55 2.45
N LEU A 166 -2.13 25.56 2.37
CA LEU A 166 -3.19 25.83 3.34
C LEU A 166 -4.14 24.64 3.58
N THR A 167 -4.19 23.67 2.64
CA THR A 167 -5.03 22.47 2.80
C THR A 167 -4.60 21.60 3.97
N TYR A 168 -3.33 21.64 4.35
CA TYR A 168 -2.80 20.95 5.51
C TYR A 168 -3.02 21.75 6.82
N GLY A 169 -3.42 23.01 6.71
CA GLY A 169 -3.73 23.85 7.86
C GLY A 169 -2.50 24.35 8.59
N TYR A 170 -1.41 24.61 7.87
CA TYR A 170 -0.22 25.30 8.38
C TYR A 170 -0.12 26.70 7.81
N ARG A 171 0.56 27.58 8.54
CA ARG A 171 0.94 28.90 8.10
C ARG A 171 2.36 29.20 8.55
N VAL A 172 3.28 29.29 7.61
CA VAL A 172 4.67 29.67 7.88
C VAL A 172 4.73 31.15 8.16
N LEU A 173 5.06 31.55 9.41
CA LEU A 173 5.16 32.94 9.84
C LEU A 173 6.51 33.53 9.53
N GLY A 174 7.58 32.75 9.57
CA GLY A 174 8.93 33.21 9.37
C GLY A 174 9.89 32.09 9.07
N ILE A 175 10.96 32.48 8.37
CA ILE A 175 12.09 31.60 8.08
C ILE A 175 13.35 32.32 8.53
N PHE A 176 14.22 31.62 9.27
CA PHE A 176 15.48 32.11 9.80
C PHE A 176 16.63 31.31 9.25
N TYR A 177 17.63 31.98 8.66
CA TYR A 177 18.86 31.36 8.20
C TYR A 177 19.97 32.41 8.07
N ASP A 178 21.24 31.98 8.12
CA ASP A 178 22.40 32.87 8.20
C ASP A 178 23.11 33.08 6.86
N GLU A 179 22.91 32.16 5.88
CA GLU A 179 23.61 32.23 4.59
C GLU A 179 22.91 33.20 3.61
N LYS A 180 23.71 33.99 2.89
CA LYS A 180 23.21 34.95 1.90
C LYS A 180 22.62 34.31 0.64
N ASP A 181 23.11 33.13 0.25
CA ASP A 181 22.67 32.40 -0.93
C ASP A 181 21.78 31.21 -0.54
N SER A 182 20.55 31.52 -0.14
CA SER A 182 19.60 30.49 0.20
C SER A 182 18.89 29.93 -1.03
N ASN A 183 18.60 28.61 -1.01
CA ASN A 183 17.83 27.93 -2.05
C ASN A 183 16.31 28.22 -2.00
N TYR A 184 15.88 29.10 -1.09
CA TYR A 184 14.47 29.44 -0.99
C TYR A 184 13.96 30.29 -2.15
N PRO A 185 12.69 30.09 -2.59
CA PRO A 185 12.06 30.90 -3.62
C PRO A 185 11.97 32.37 -3.21
N LYS A 186 11.99 33.27 -4.20
CA LYS A 186 11.75 34.70 -3.97
C LYS A 186 10.35 34.92 -3.40
N GLY A 187 10.22 35.84 -2.39
CA GLY A 187 8.94 36.19 -1.80
C GLY A 187 8.54 35.39 -0.53
N ILE A 188 9.45 34.59 0.00
CA ILE A 188 9.23 33.90 1.29
C ILE A 188 9.30 34.86 2.48
N PRO A 189 8.70 34.52 3.63
CA PRO A 189 8.71 35.36 4.85
C PRO A 189 10.05 35.24 5.60
N PHE A 190 11.15 35.67 4.98
CA PHE A 190 12.44 35.74 5.64
C PHE A 190 12.37 36.81 6.77
N LYS A 191 12.81 36.46 7.98
CA LYS A 191 12.72 37.27 9.18
C LYS A 191 14.06 37.69 9.75
N GLY A 192 15.13 37.07 9.33
CA GLY A 192 16.49 37.43 9.75
C GLY A 192 17.38 36.21 10.02
N PRO A 193 18.59 36.45 10.47
CA PRO A 193 19.52 35.42 10.88
C PRO A 193 19.06 34.71 12.15
N VAL A 194 19.64 33.52 12.42
CA VAL A 194 19.22 32.65 13.53
C VAL A 194 19.37 33.31 14.91
N ASN A 195 20.33 34.22 15.07
CA ASN A 195 20.54 34.96 16.32
C ASN A 195 19.37 35.89 16.72
N GLN A 196 18.53 36.33 15.75
CA GLN A 196 17.36 37.16 16.00
C GLN A 196 16.09 36.35 16.33
N LEU A 197 16.19 35.03 16.30
CA LEU A 197 15.06 34.12 16.46
C LEU A 197 14.35 34.30 17.80
N PHE A 198 15.08 34.37 18.91
CA PHE A 198 14.52 34.40 20.25
C PHE A 198 13.75 35.72 20.53
N GLU A 199 14.30 36.81 20.06
CA GLU A 199 13.63 38.13 20.13
C GLU A 199 12.32 38.09 19.34
N TRP A 200 12.36 37.56 18.12
CA TRP A 200 11.17 37.46 17.29
C TRP A 200 10.11 36.51 17.89
N LEU A 201 10.53 35.35 18.46
CA LEU A 201 9.63 34.39 19.11
C LEU A 201 8.95 34.99 20.36
N SER A 202 9.59 35.92 21.06
CA SER A 202 8.99 36.57 22.24
C SER A 202 7.77 37.44 21.91
N HIS A 203 7.69 37.93 20.67
CA HIS A 203 6.60 38.77 20.18
C HIS A 203 5.56 38.06 19.32
N ASN A 204 5.81 36.79 18.95
CA ASN A 204 4.96 36.04 18.03
C ASN A 204 4.54 34.69 18.63
N THR A 205 3.25 34.34 18.49
CA THR A 205 2.73 33.04 18.92
C THR A 205 3.00 32.00 17.86
N VAL A 206 3.87 31.01 18.18
CA VAL A 206 4.24 29.91 17.32
C VAL A 206 3.82 28.59 17.95
N HIS A 207 3.23 27.70 17.16
CA HIS A 207 2.80 26.38 17.63
C HIS A 207 3.88 25.32 17.43
N GLU A 208 4.57 25.39 16.30
CA GLU A 208 5.54 24.39 15.87
C GLU A 208 6.78 25.06 15.27
N LEU A 209 7.95 24.55 15.59
CA LEU A 209 9.23 25.03 15.09
C LEU A 209 9.99 23.87 14.46
N TYR A 210 10.42 24.05 13.22
CA TYR A 210 11.19 23.07 12.47
C TYR A 210 12.64 23.55 12.30
N CYS A 211 13.58 22.82 12.88
CA CYS A 211 15.00 23.14 12.90
C CYS A 211 15.78 22.23 11.96
N GLY A 212 16.31 22.77 10.88
CA GLY A 212 17.22 22.14 9.92
C GLY A 212 18.66 22.65 10.04
N LEU A 213 19.11 23.04 11.20
CA LEU A 213 20.51 23.40 11.42
C LEU A 213 21.43 22.16 11.39
N PRO A 214 22.66 22.30 10.86
CA PRO A 214 23.61 21.19 10.84
C PRO A 214 24.06 20.81 12.27
N SER A 215 24.43 19.55 12.49
CA SER A 215 24.86 19.01 13.78
C SER A 215 26.09 19.74 14.38
N SER A 216 26.87 20.44 13.54
CA SER A 216 27.97 21.31 14.00
C SER A 216 27.50 22.49 14.87
N ARG A 217 26.22 22.87 14.75
CA ARG A 217 25.60 23.95 15.57
C ARG A 217 24.81 23.39 16.75
N LYS A 218 25.37 22.41 17.44
CA LYS A 218 24.72 21.70 18.54
C LYS A 218 24.21 22.63 19.64
N ASP A 219 24.98 23.66 20.01
CA ASP A 219 24.65 24.56 21.10
C ASP A 219 23.43 25.44 20.74
N ASP A 220 23.35 25.90 19.49
CA ASP A 220 22.18 26.62 18.99
C ASP A 220 20.93 25.73 18.97
N ILE A 221 21.07 24.49 18.49
CA ILE A 221 19.96 23.53 18.46
C ILE A 221 19.43 23.27 19.87
N LEU A 222 20.33 23.05 20.86
CA LEU A 222 19.94 22.83 22.24
C LEU A 222 19.29 24.08 22.86
N ALA A 223 19.81 25.26 22.59
CA ALA A 223 19.22 26.51 23.05
C ALA A 223 17.80 26.73 22.50
N ILE A 224 17.61 26.47 21.19
CA ILE A 224 16.29 26.57 20.54
C ILE A 224 15.32 25.52 21.10
N MET A 225 15.77 24.28 21.29
CA MET A 225 14.97 23.20 21.85
C MET A 225 14.50 23.54 23.28
N ASN A 226 15.40 23.97 24.13
CA ASN A 226 15.08 24.39 25.51
C ASN A 226 14.13 25.58 25.54
N TYR A 227 14.29 26.54 24.64
CA TYR A 227 13.36 27.67 24.52
C TYR A 227 11.96 27.19 24.13
N CYS A 228 11.89 26.27 23.15
CA CYS A 228 10.61 25.73 22.70
C CYS A 228 9.88 24.96 23.81
N GLU A 229 10.59 24.13 24.58
CA GLU A 229 10.03 23.38 25.70
C GLU A 229 9.48 24.32 26.79
N ASN A 230 10.24 25.36 27.14
CA ASN A 230 9.83 26.33 28.14
C ASN A 230 8.64 27.23 27.73
N ASN A 231 8.39 27.35 26.41
CA ASN A 231 7.32 28.18 25.85
C ASN A 231 6.19 27.36 25.18
N LEU A 232 6.11 26.08 25.43
CA LEU A 232 5.08 25.17 24.87
C LEU A 232 5.02 25.15 23.33
N ILE A 233 6.16 25.37 22.66
CA ILE A 233 6.32 25.28 21.21
C ILE A 233 6.78 23.85 20.90
N ARG A 234 6.13 23.17 19.97
CA ARG A 234 6.58 21.84 19.55
C ARG A 234 7.81 21.96 18.67
N PHE A 235 8.93 21.37 19.13
CA PHE A 235 10.19 21.34 18.41
C PHE A 235 10.27 20.10 17.52
N TYR A 236 10.63 20.29 16.25
CA TYR A 236 10.93 19.22 15.30
C TYR A 236 12.32 19.44 14.70
N SER A 237 13.18 18.45 14.79
CA SER A 237 14.46 18.43 14.10
C SER A 237 14.27 17.90 12.69
N VAL A 238 14.74 18.63 11.70
CA VAL A 238 14.77 18.23 10.29
C VAL A 238 16.19 17.77 9.96
N PRO A 239 16.42 16.45 9.77
CA PRO A 239 17.77 15.96 9.54
C PRO A 239 18.38 16.52 8.25
N HIS A 240 19.61 16.97 8.31
CA HIS A 240 20.43 17.30 7.15
C HIS A 240 20.89 16.01 6.46
N VAL A 241 19.97 15.29 5.87
CA VAL A 241 20.33 14.15 5.03
C VAL A 241 20.71 14.73 3.67
N ARG A 242 22.00 14.95 3.47
CA ARG A 242 22.52 15.39 2.18
C ARG A 242 21.92 14.55 1.07
N ASN A 243 21.49 15.18 0.02
CA ASN A 243 20.79 14.80 -1.21
C ASN A 243 21.12 13.47 -1.92
N TYR A 244 21.68 12.49 -1.24
CA TYR A 244 21.90 11.17 -1.84
C TYR A 244 20.61 10.37 -2.01
N ILE A 245 19.52 10.81 -1.38
CA ILE A 245 18.32 10.00 -1.27
C ILE A 245 17.08 10.87 -1.49
N LYS A 246 16.67 11.02 -2.74
CA LYS A 246 15.31 11.50 -3.12
C LYS A 246 14.23 10.47 -2.74
N ARG A 247 14.34 9.81 -1.57
CA ARG A 247 13.47 8.74 -1.11
C ARG A 247 12.98 9.01 0.29
N GLN A 248 11.80 8.48 0.61
CA GLN A 248 11.25 8.54 1.96
C GLN A 248 12.15 7.74 2.91
N LEU A 249 12.73 8.44 3.89
CA LEU A 249 13.46 7.82 4.99
C LEU A 249 12.46 7.41 6.06
N GLN A 250 12.61 6.22 6.61
CA GLN A 250 11.88 5.78 7.80
C GLN A 250 12.82 5.81 8.99
N LEU A 251 12.38 6.44 10.07
CA LEU A 251 13.05 6.40 11.35
C LEU A 251 12.61 5.10 12.05
N GLU A 252 13.56 4.24 12.31
CA GLU A 252 13.40 3.00 13.09
C GLU A 252 14.21 3.11 14.36
N LEU A 253 13.74 2.50 15.45
CA LEU A 253 14.50 2.40 16.68
C LEU A 253 15.11 1.00 16.77
N LEU A 254 16.44 0.92 16.75
CA LEU A 254 17.18 -0.29 17.11
C LEU A 254 17.58 -0.19 18.60
N GLY A 255 16.73 -0.72 19.48
CA GLY A 255 16.81 -0.44 20.90
C GLY A 255 16.51 1.04 21.15
N GLU A 256 17.46 1.79 21.71
CA GLU A 256 17.34 3.24 21.95
C GLU A 256 17.97 4.09 20.83
N VAL A 257 18.61 3.45 19.83
CA VAL A 257 19.32 4.16 18.77
C VAL A 257 18.39 4.42 17.58
N PRO A 258 18.14 5.69 17.22
CA PRO A 258 17.38 6.01 16.02
C PRO A 258 18.21 5.71 14.77
N VAL A 259 17.69 4.86 13.89
CA VAL A 259 18.29 4.48 12.60
C VAL A 259 17.39 4.92 11.46
N LEU A 260 17.98 5.55 10.45
CA LEU A 260 17.27 5.95 9.25
C LEU A 260 17.33 4.83 8.19
N SER A 261 16.23 4.15 7.97
CA SER A 261 16.08 3.19 6.89
C SER A 261 15.77 3.92 5.57
N ILE A 262 16.52 3.55 4.53
CA ILE A 262 16.44 4.18 3.19
C ILE A 262 15.21 3.67 2.41
N ARG A 263 14.57 2.61 2.87
CA ARG A 263 13.57 1.90 2.10
C ARG A 263 12.45 1.36 2.96
N THR A 264 11.23 1.55 2.47
CA THR A 264 10.07 0.84 3.00
C THR A 264 9.87 -0.45 2.22
N GLU A 265 9.84 -1.55 2.92
CA GLU A 265 9.48 -2.85 2.35
C GLU A 265 8.23 -3.37 3.08
N PRO A 266 7.02 -3.02 2.63
CA PRO A 266 5.79 -3.40 3.33
C PRO A 266 5.66 -4.91 3.56
N LEU A 267 6.28 -5.74 2.72
CA LEU A 267 6.31 -7.20 2.86
C LEU A 267 7.33 -7.73 3.88
N GLN A 268 8.17 -6.88 4.48
CA GLN A 268 8.94 -7.26 5.68
C GLN A 268 8.02 -7.39 6.90
N ASN A 269 6.92 -6.64 6.95
CA ASN A 269 5.94 -6.77 8.02
C ASN A 269 5.31 -8.17 7.98
N PRO A 270 5.40 -8.95 9.07
CA PRO A 270 4.90 -10.33 9.13
C PRO A 270 3.38 -10.42 8.89
N VAL A 271 2.60 -9.43 9.29
CA VAL A 271 1.14 -9.40 9.07
C VAL A 271 0.83 -9.30 7.57
N ASN A 272 1.52 -8.40 6.86
CA ASN A 272 1.37 -8.24 5.41
C ASN A 272 1.81 -9.50 4.65
N ARG A 273 2.93 -10.10 5.08
CA ARG A 273 3.44 -11.36 4.50
C ARG A 273 2.47 -12.51 4.72
N LEU A 274 1.89 -12.60 5.91
CA LEU A 274 0.87 -13.61 6.24
C LEU A 274 -0.40 -13.41 5.41
N ALA A 275 -0.93 -12.18 5.35
CA ALA A 275 -2.12 -11.85 4.57
C ALA A 275 -1.93 -12.22 3.08
N LYS A 276 -0.77 -11.83 2.50
CA LYS A 276 -0.41 -12.19 1.13
C LYS A 276 -0.32 -13.71 0.94
N ARG A 277 0.31 -14.42 1.90
CA ARG A 277 0.46 -15.87 1.82
C ARG A 277 -0.87 -16.60 1.91
N LEU A 278 -1.76 -16.19 2.81
CA LEU A 278 -3.10 -16.75 2.94
C LEU A 278 -3.90 -16.56 1.64
N PHE A 279 -3.84 -15.37 1.06
CA PHE A 279 -4.47 -15.10 -0.23
C PHE A 279 -3.91 -15.98 -1.35
N ASP A 280 -2.57 -16.06 -1.49
CA ASP A 280 -1.89 -16.89 -2.48
C ASP A 280 -2.29 -18.37 -2.33
N LEU A 281 -2.31 -18.88 -1.09
CA LEU A 281 -2.65 -20.25 -0.78
C LEU A 281 -4.11 -20.55 -1.12
N THR A 282 -5.04 -19.71 -0.66
CA THR A 282 -6.49 -19.90 -0.89
C THR A 282 -6.80 -19.88 -2.39
N PHE A 283 -6.31 -18.87 -3.11
CA PHE A 283 -6.59 -18.73 -4.53
C PHE A 283 -5.94 -19.85 -5.35
N SER A 284 -4.67 -20.21 -5.06
CA SER A 284 -4.01 -21.31 -5.76
C SER A 284 -4.64 -22.68 -5.47
N SER A 285 -5.06 -22.93 -4.23
CA SER A 285 -5.78 -24.16 -3.86
C SER A 285 -7.09 -24.28 -4.61
N LEU A 286 -7.89 -23.21 -4.60
CA LEU A 286 -9.17 -23.18 -5.30
C LEU A 286 -8.98 -23.46 -6.79
N PHE A 287 -8.02 -22.76 -7.44
CA PHE A 287 -7.71 -22.98 -8.86
C PHE A 287 -7.23 -24.41 -9.16
N LEU A 288 -6.30 -24.94 -8.36
CA LEU A 288 -5.75 -26.28 -8.55
C LEU A 288 -6.77 -27.39 -8.32
N LEU A 289 -7.75 -27.21 -7.45
CA LEU A 289 -8.78 -28.20 -7.18
C LEU A 289 -9.96 -28.14 -8.16
N THR A 290 -10.30 -26.96 -8.68
CA THR A 290 -11.50 -26.79 -9.51
C THR A 290 -11.19 -26.77 -11.01
N ILE A 291 -10.36 -25.85 -11.48
CA ILE A 291 -10.16 -25.55 -12.91
C ILE A 291 -8.96 -26.32 -13.47
N PHE A 292 -7.86 -26.43 -12.73
CA PHE A 292 -6.61 -26.98 -13.22
C PHE A 292 -6.70 -28.45 -13.66
N PRO A 293 -7.46 -29.37 -13.00
CA PRO A 293 -7.55 -30.76 -13.45
C PRO A 293 -8.10 -30.90 -14.87
N PHE A 294 -9.12 -30.08 -15.22
CA PHE A 294 -9.68 -30.09 -16.56
C PHE A 294 -8.68 -29.57 -17.60
N ILE A 295 -8.00 -28.46 -17.27
CA ILE A 295 -6.95 -27.90 -18.14
C ILE A 295 -5.80 -28.91 -18.31
N TYR A 296 -5.38 -29.56 -17.23
CA TYR A 296 -4.31 -30.52 -17.24
C TYR A 296 -4.63 -31.73 -18.15
N LEU A 297 -5.83 -32.30 -18.05
CA LEU A 297 -6.28 -33.39 -18.89
C LEU A 297 -6.32 -32.98 -20.35
N PHE A 298 -6.98 -31.85 -20.66
CA PHE A 298 -7.15 -31.40 -22.04
C PHE A 298 -5.83 -30.99 -22.70
N VAL A 299 -5.09 -30.07 -22.06
CA VAL A 299 -3.82 -29.57 -22.56
C VAL A 299 -2.75 -30.68 -22.55
N GLY A 300 -2.72 -31.51 -21.51
CA GLY A 300 -1.79 -32.61 -21.39
C GLY A 300 -1.94 -33.66 -22.48
N LEU A 301 -3.18 -34.00 -22.83
CA LEU A 301 -3.48 -34.92 -23.94
C LEU A 301 -2.95 -34.35 -25.26
N ILE A 302 -3.25 -33.09 -25.58
CA ILE A 302 -2.81 -32.46 -26.84
C ILE A 302 -1.27 -32.38 -26.88
N ILE A 303 -0.61 -32.04 -25.76
CA ILE A 303 0.85 -31.98 -25.68
C ILE A 303 1.44 -33.38 -25.97
N LYS A 304 0.87 -34.44 -25.42
CA LYS A 304 1.33 -35.83 -25.64
C LYS A 304 1.17 -36.26 -27.09
N ILE A 305 0.07 -35.89 -27.72
CA ILE A 305 -0.18 -36.18 -29.15
C ILE A 305 0.75 -35.34 -30.05
N SER A 306 1.02 -34.07 -29.67
CA SER A 306 1.82 -33.15 -30.50
C SER A 306 3.31 -33.48 -30.51
N SER A 307 3.85 -34.03 -29.42
CA SER A 307 5.26 -34.39 -29.33
C SER A 307 5.54 -35.39 -28.19
N PRO A 308 6.44 -36.37 -28.35
CA PRO A 308 6.84 -37.29 -27.28
C PRO A 308 7.54 -36.54 -26.13
N GLY A 309 7.32 -36.99 -24.87
CA GLY A 309 7.99 -36.44 -23.69
C GLY A 309 7.05 -36.01 -22.55
N PRO A 310 7.55 -35.37 -21.53
CA PRO A 310 6.76 -34.94 -20.34
C PRO A 310 5.77 -33.82 -20.66
N ILE A 311 4.63 -33.75 -19.93
CA ILE A 311 3.63 -32.69 -20.08
C ILE A 311 4.17 -31.39 -19.55
N PHE A 312 4.85 -31.44 -18.41
CA PHE A 312 5.44 -30.26 -17.78
C PHE A 312 6.89 -30.05 -18.22
N PHE A 313 7.20 -28.82 -18.51
CA PHE A 313 8.55 -28.27 -18.58
C PHE A 313 8.92 -27.68 -17.23
N LYS A 314 10.11 -27.97 -16.72
CA LYS A 314 10.64 -27.46 -15.44
C LYS A 314 11.95 -26.76 -15.73
N GLN A 315 12.09 -25.52 -15.25
CA GLN A 315 13.30 -24.72 -15.43
C GLN A 315 13.69 -24.05 -14.12
N GLU A 316 14.97 -24.03 -13.80
CA GLU A 316 15.51 -23.38 -12.61
C GLU A 316 15.44 -21.87 -12.73
N ARG A 317 14.96 -21.22 -11.66
CA ARG A 317 14.78 -19.77 -11.56
C ARG A 317 15.20 -19.30 -10.17
N ASN A 318 15.60 -18.02 -10.08
CA ASN A 318 15.83 -17.38 -8.80
C ASN A 318 14.49 -16.97 -8.16
N GLY A 319 14.32 -17.34 -6.90
CA GLY A 319 13.18 -16.99 -6.04
C GLY A 319 13.55 -15.94 -4.97
N GLU A 320 12.75 -15.93 -3.90
CA GLU A 320 12.96 -15.05 -2.75
C GLU A 320 14.35 -15.29 -2.12
N ASN A 321 15.06 -14.21 -1.80
CA ASN A 321 16.43 -14.24 -1.24
C ASN A 321 17.44 -15.03 -2.11
N GLY A 322 17.23 -15.08 -3.43
CA GLY A 322 18.10 -15.76 -4.35
C GLY A 322 17.98 -17.29 -4.34
N LYS A 323 17.06 -17.88 -3.57
CA LYS A 323 16.86 -19.34 -3.53
C LYS A 323 16.41 -19.86 -4.89
N ILE A 324 17.06 -20.90 -5.38
CA ILE A 324 16.73 -21.53 -6.65
C ILE A 324 15.52 -22.44 -6.47
N PHE A 325 14.57 -22.36 -7.40
CA PHE A 325 13.41 -23.24 -7.46
C PHE A 325 13.10 -23.67 -8.90
N LYS A 326 12.37 -24.79 -9.06
CA LYS A 326 11.95 -25.31 -10.36
C LYS A 326 10.60 -24.73 -10.76
N CYS A 327 10.58 -23.80 -11.70
CA CYS A 327 9.37 -23.17 -12.24
C CYS A 327 8.65 -24.14 -13.20
N TYR A 328 7.37 -24.43 -12.92
CA TYR A 328 6.55 -25.34 -13.72
C TYR A 328 5.85 -24.59 -14.85
N LYS A 329 5.90 -25.18 -16.07
CA LYS A 329 5.14 -24.71 -17.23
C LYS A 329 4.60 -25.91 -18.03
N PHE A 330 3.55 -25.71 -18.82
CA PHE A 330 3.23 -26.69 -19.87
C PHE A 330 4.28 -26.63 -20.96
N ARG A 331 4.66 -27.80 -21.46
CA ARG A 331 5.64 -27.89 -22.54
C ARG A 331 5.06 -27.33 -23.84
N SER A 332 5.65 -26.25 -24.35
CA SER A 332 5.27 -25.59 -25.60
C SER A 332 6.27 -25.80 -26.73
N MET A 333 7.39 -26.48 -26.45
CA MET A 333 8.48 -26.78 -27.39
C MET A 333 8.81 -28.24 -27.41
N LYS A 334 9.43 -28.71 -28.50
CA LYS A 334 10.05 -30.04 -28.57
C LYS A 334 11.16 -30.14 -27.52
N VAL A 335 11.37 -31.34 -26.99
CA VAL A 335 12.46 -31.58 -26.02
C VAL A 335 13.79 -31.29 -26.70
N ASN A 336 14.60 -30.43 -26.11
CA ASN A 336 15.92 -30.04 -26.61
C ASN A 336 16.88 -29.76 -25.44
N ALA A 337 18.17 -29.93 -25.67
CA ALA A 337 19.23 -29.72 -24.67
C ALA A 337 19.52 -28.21 -24.38
N LEU A 338 19.03 -27.31 -25.23
CA LEU A 338 19.30 -25.85 -25.13
C LEU A 338 18.25 -25.07 -24.35
N SER A 339 17.32 -25.78 -23.70
CA SER A 339 16.20 -25.16 -22.99
C SER A 339 16.58 -24.24 -21.85
N ASP A 340 17.72 -24.47 -21.20
CA ASP A 340 18.20 -23.71 -20.03
C ASP A 340 19.18 -22.59 -20.41
N SER A 341 19.68 -22.59 -21.65
CA SER A 341 20.69 -21.62 -22.12
C SER A 341 20.16 -20.57 -23.10
N LEU A 342 19.13 -20.90 -23.89
CA LEU A 342 18.61 -20.03 -24.94
C LEU A 342 17.19 -19.57 -24.66
N GLN A 343 17.02 -18.23 -24.58
CA GLN A 343 15.70 -17.61 -24.51
C GLN A 343 14.88 -17.89 -25.76
N ALA A 344 13.59 -18.14 -25.61
CA ALA A 344 12.68 -18.34 -26.74
C ALA A 344 12.44 -17.03 -27.50
N THR A 345 12.59 -17.05 -28.81
CA THR A 345 12.35 -15.91 -29.72
C THR A 345 10.95 -15.97 -30.33
N LYS A 346 10.54 -14.90 -31.04
CA LYS A 346 9.19 -14.82 -31.64
C LYS A 346 8.93 -15.95 -32.64
N ASN A 347 9.88 -16.26 -33.52
CA ASN A 347 9.77 -17.31 -34.55
C ASN A 347 10.67 -18.51 -34.26
N ASP A 348 10.73 -18.98 -33.03
CA ASP A 348 11.59 -20.06 -32.60
C ASP A 348 11.13 -21.39 -33.22
N PRO A 349 12.01 -22.08 -33.99
CA PRO A 349 11.68 -23.34 -34.70
C PRO A 349 11.39 -24.50 -33.74
N ARG A 350 11.76 -24.39 -32.47
CA ARG A 350 11.52 -25.40 -31.44
C ARG A 350 10.04 -25.46 -31.02
N LYS A 351 9.24 -24.41 -31.31
CA LYS A 351 7.84 -24.33 -30.92
C LYS A 351 6.97 -25.31 -31.71
N THR A 352 6.07 -26.01 -31.03
CA THR A 352 4.99 -26.77 -31.70
C THR A 352 3.85 -25.81 -32.09
N LYS A 353 3.00 -26.22 -33.06
CA LYS A 353 1.80 -25.42 -33.43
C LYS A 353 0.91 -25.17 -32.24
N PHE A 354 0.66 -26.17 -31.41
CA PHE A 354 -0.13 -26.02 -30.18
C PHE A 354 0.63 -25.25 -29.11
N GLY A 355 1.95 -25.41 -29.03
CA GLY A 355 2.79 -24.61 -28.13
C GLY A 355 2.76 -23.11 -28.41
N ASN A 356 2.62 -22.71 -29.68
CA ASN A 356 2.38 -21.31 -30.05
C ASN A 356 1.04 -20.79 -29.51
N PHE A 357 -0.02 -21.59 -29.59
CA PHE A 357 -1.31 -21.24 -29.01
C PHE A 357 -1.22 -21.10 -27.50
N LEU A 358 -0.60 -22.07 -26.80
CA LEU A 358 -0.42 -22.01 -25.34
C LEU A 358 0.32 -20.74 -24.88
N ARG A 359 1.36 -20.33 -25.61
CA ARG A 359 2.12 -19.12 -25.28
C ARG A 359 1.34 -17.84 -25.54
N LYS A 360 0.63 -17.76 -26.68
CA LYS A 360 -0.22 -16.59 -26.99
C LYS A 360 -1.36 -16.40 -25.99
N SER A 361 -1.92 -17.49 -25.48
CA SER A 361 -2.98 -17.49 -24.47
C SER A 361 -2.47 -17.46 -23.04
N ASN A 362 -1.13 -17.55 -22.81
CA ASN A 362 -0.49 -17.71 -21.50
C ASN A 362 -0.93 -18.94 -20.69
N LEU A 363 -1.60 -19.89 -21.33
CA LEU A 363 -1.98 -21.15 -20.71
C LEU A 363 -0.77 -21.98 -20.29
N ASP A 364 0.38 -21.79 -20.97
CA ASP A 364 1.63 -22.49 -20.64
C ASP A 364 2.14 -22.14 -19.22
N GLU A 365 1.76 -21.00 -18.65
CA GLU A 365 2.19 -20.55 -17.32
C GLU A 365 1.27 -20.99 -16.17
N LEU A 366 0.10 -21.58 -16.46
CA LEU A 366 -0.84 -22.02 -15.43
C LEU A 366 -0.28 -23.06 -14.43
N PRO A 367 0.63 -23.98 -14.80
CA PRO A 367 1.24 -24.87 -13.81
C PRO A 367 2.05 -24.16 -12.72
N GLN A 368 2.38 -22.86 -12.88
CA GLN A 368 3.05 -22.07 -11.85
C GLN A 368 2.18 -21.91 -10.59
N PHE A 369 0.86 -22.12 -10.66
CA PHE A 369 0.03 -22.20 -9.46
C PHE A 369 0.45 -23.32 -8.50
N ILE A 370 1.11 -24.36 -8.99
CA ILE A 370 1.75 -25.40 -8.15
C ILE A 370 2.92 -24.78 -7.35
N ASN A 371 3.72 -23.91 -7.98
CA ASN A 371 4.80 -23.20 -7.28
C ASN A 371 4.25 -22.21 -6.25
N VAL A 372 3.11 -21.54 -6.55
CA VAL A 372 2.43 -20.65 -5.59
C VAL A 372 1.93 -21.44 -4.39
N PHE A 373 1.28 -22.56 -4.62
CA PHE A 373 0.81 -23.46 -3.56
C PHE A 373 1.96 -23.93 -2.67
N LYS A 374 3.07 -24.35 -3.25
CA LYS A 374 4.29 -24.74 -2.53
C LYS A 374 4.95 -23.57 -1.77
N GLY A 375 4.66 -22.33 -2.13
CA GLY A 375 5.24 -21.13 -1.52
C GLY A 375 6.56 -20.67 -2.15
N GLU A 376 6.93 -21.24 -3.29
CA GLU A 376 8.12 -20.83 -4.07
C GLU A 376 7.86 -19.57 -4.90
N MET A 377 6.59 -19.32 -5.22
CA MET A 377 6.07 -18.15 -5.95
C MET A 377 4.88 -17.52 -5.23
N SER A 378 4.48 -16.35 -5.71
CA SER A 378 3.24 -15.66 -5.41
C SER A 378 2.41 -15.50 -6.68
N ILE A 379 1.12 -15.20 -6.57
CA ILE A 379 0.30 -14.83 -7.73
C ILE A 379 0.84 -13.53 -8.34
N VAL A 380 1.13 -12.54 -7.50
CA VAL A 380 1.65 -11.22 -7.91
C VAL A 380 3.04 -10.99 -7.34
N GLY A 381 3.98 -10.64 -8.21
CA GLY A 381 5.38 -10.34 -7.85
C GLY A 381 6.26 -10.09 -9.06
N PRO A 382 7.56 -9.79 -8.87
CA PRO A 382 8.52 -9.71 -9.97
C PRO A 382 8.58 -10.99 -10.78
N ARG A 383 8.65 -10.89 -12.11
CA ARG A 383 8.74 -12.08 -12.97
C ARG A 383 10.05 -12.81 -12.73
N PRO A 384 10.05 -14.16 -12.51
CA PRO A 384 11.27 -14.92 -12.27
C PRO A 384 12.11 -15.03 -13.56
N HIS A 385 13.41 -14.74 -13.46
CA HIS A 385 14.34 -14.83 -14.58
C HIS A 385 15.16 -16.15 -14.52
N MET A 386 15.73 -16.53 -15.68
CA MET A 386 16.69 -17.64 -15.75
C MET A 386 17.95 -17.30 -14.98
N LEU A 387 18.65 -18.31 -14.44
CA LEU A 387 19.88 -18.12 -13.65
C LEU A 387 20.92 -17.34 -14.45
N LYS A 388 21.11 -17.69 -15.71
CA LYS A 388 22.05 -17.00 -16.62
C LYS A 388 21.71 -15.50 -16.79
N HIS A 389 20.43 -15.16 -16.93
CA HIS A 389 20.02 -13.75 -17.00
C HIS A 389 20.24 -13.02 -15.68
N THR A 390 20.06 -13.69 -14.55
CA THR A 390 20.32 -13.07 -13.25
C THR A 390 21.81 -12.75 -13.09
N GLU A 391 22.68 -13.68 -13.48
CA GLU A 391 24.13 -13.50 -13.46
C GLU A 391 24.55 -12.32 -14.34
N GLU A 392 24.10 -12.29 -15.59
CA GLU A 392 24.42 -11.24 -16.57
C GLU A 392 23.92 -9.86 -16.12
N TYR A 393 22.62 -9.72 -15.83
CA TYR A 393 22.02 -8.42 -15.52
C TYR A 393 22.32 -7.91 -14.13
N SER A 394 22.73 -8.78 -13.19
CA SER A 394 23.17 -8.34 -11.86
C SER A 394 24.45 -7.49 -11.92
N GLN A 395 25.31 -7.72 -12.92
CA GLN A 395 26.52 -6.94 -13.14
C GLN A 395 26.26 -5.64 -13.91
N LEU A 396 25.26 -5.64 -14.80
CA LEU A 396 24.98 -4.53 -15.70
C LEU A 396 23.98 -3.50 -15.12
N ILE A 397 23.07 -3.95 -14.25
CA ILE A 397 21.98 -3.11 -13.74
C ILE A 397 22.10 -2.94 -12.23
N ASN A 398 22.30 -1.71 -11.81
CA ASN A 398 22.30 -1.37 -10.37
C ASN A 398 20.99 -1.78 -9.71
N LYS A 399 21.09 -2.42 -8.53
CA LYS A 399 19.95 -2.87 -7.71
C LYS A 399 19.13 -4.01 -8.33
N TYR A 400 19.63 -4.68 -9.39
CA TYR A 400 18.94 -5.81 -10.01
C TYR A 400 18.57 -6.89 -8.99
N MET A 401 19.50 -7.24 -8.08
CA MET A 401 19.30 -8.28 -7.07
C MET A 401 18.17 -7.99 -6.07
N MET A 402 17.79 -6.74 -5.92
CA MET A 402 16.75 -6.34 -4.97
C MET A 402 15.35 -6.84 -5.35
N ARG A 403 15.14 -7.21 -6.59
CA ARG A 403 13.90 -7.84 -7.04
C ARG A 403 13.65 -9.22 -6.40
N HIS A 404 14.69 -9.83 -5.83
CA HIS A 404 14.62 -11.10 -5.09
C HIS A 404 14.30 -10.93 -3.59
N LEU A 405 14.03 -9.71 -3.11
CA LEU A 405 13.58 -9.48 -1.72
C LEU A 405 12.17 -10.01 -1.45
N VAL A 406 11.41 -10.29 -2.51
CA VAL A 406 10.06 -10.85 -2.43
C VAL A 406 9.93 -12.07 -3.35
N LYS A 407 8.92 -12.89 -3.11
CA LYS A 407 8.62 -14.03 -3.98
C LYS A 407 8.31 -13.58 -5.41
N PRO A 408 8.84 -14.28 -6.42
CA PRO A 408 8.49 -14.01 -7.80
C PRO A 408 7.02 -14.30 -8.06
N GLY A 409 6.40 -13.57 -9.01
CA GLY A 409 4.98 -13.69 -9.33
C GLY A 409 4.71 -14.35 -10.68
N ILE A 410 3.51 -14.94 -10.82
CA ILE A 410 2.94 -15.34 -12.11
C ILE A 410 2.71 -14.08 -12.95
N THR A 411 2.13 -13.04 -12.32
CA THR A 411 2.00 -11.70 -12.91
C THR A 411 2.68 -10.66 -12.02
N GLY A 412 2.88 -9.44 -12.53
CA GLY A 412 3.54 -8.39 -11.78
C GLY A 412 3.35 -7.00 -12.38
N TRP A 413 3.70 -5.98 -11.61
CA TRP A 413 3.53 -4.59 -12.02
C TRP A 413 4.25 -4.24 -13.32
N ALA A 414 5.49 -4.71 -13.49
CA ALA A 414 6.24 -4.53 -14.73
C ALA A 414 5.50 -5.14 -15.94
N GLN A 415 4.93 -6.34 -15.78
CA GLN A 415 4.21 -7.03 -16.83
C GLN A 415 2.96 -6.26 -17.28
N VAL A 416 2.12 -5.80 -16.32
CA VAL A 416 0.86 -5.10 -16.64
C VAL A 416 1.04 -3.64 -17.04
N THR A 417 2.27 -3.12 -16.97
CA THR A 417 2.63 -1.75 -17.39
C THR A 417 3.50 -1.71 -18.66
N GLY A 418 3.44 -2.78 -19.48
CA GLY A 418 4.05 -2.81 -20.82
C GLY A 418 5.47 -3.38 -20.90
N TYR A 419 6.07 -3.85 -19.79
CA TYR A 419 7.40 -4.48 -19.77
C TYR A 419 7.31 -6.01 -19.77
N ARG A 420 6.43 -6.52 -20.63
CA ARG A 420 6.23 -7.94 -20.89
C ARG A 420 6.97 -8.34 -22.17
N GLY A 421 7.38 -9.61 -22.25
CA GLY A 421 8.02 -10.17 -23.45
C GLY A 421 9.54 -10.21 -23.39
N GLU A 422 10.14 -10.39 -24.57
CA GLU A 422 11.58 -10.44 -24.75
C GLU A 422 12.20 -9.06 -24.48
N THR A 423 13.29 -9.00 -23.76
CA THR A 423 14.09 -7.78 -23.55
C THR A 423 15.28 -7.84 -24.47
N LYS A 424 15.28 -7.02 -25.53
CA LYS A 424 16.34 -6.94 -26.51
C LYS A 424 17.41 -5.93 -26.13
N GLU A 425 17.03 -4.90 -25.38
CA GLU A 425 17.90 -3.82 -24.98
C GLU A 425 18.01 -3.74 -23.46
N LEU A 426 19.18 -3.30 -22.98
CA LEU A 426 19.44 -3.09 -21.57
C LEU A 426 18.45 -2.11 -20.93
N SER A 427 18.08 -1.06 -21.66
CA SER A 427 17.10 -0.04 -21.26
C SER A 427 15.72 -0.61 -20.92
N GLN A 428 15.29 -1.63 -21.67
CA GLN A 428 14.01 -2.34 -21.41
C GLN A 428 14.08 -3.16 -20.11
N MET A 429 15.23 -3.80 -19.87
CA MET A 429 15.45 -4.54 -18.64
C MET A 429 15.54 -3.61 -17.43
N GLU A 430 16.23 -2.49 -17.54
CA GLU A 430 16.26 -1.45 -16.49
C GLU A 430 14.85 -0.92 -16.18
N GLY A 431 14.06 -0.65 -17.22
CA GLY A 431 12.67 -0.24 -17.08
C GLY A 431 11.81 -1.27 -16.33
N ARG A 432 12.05 -2.58 -16.57
CA ARG A 432 11.40 -3.69 -15.84
C ARG A 432 11.84 -3.71 -14.38
N VAL A 433 13.15 -3.69 -14.13
CA VAL A 433 13.71 -3.69 -12.76
C VAL A 433 13.19 -2.51 -11.95
N ARG A 434 13.14 -1.30 -12.54
CA ARG A 434 12.60 -0.10 -11.88
C ARG A 434 11.15 -0.29 -11.44
N ARG A 435 10.31 -0.96 -12.25
CA ARG A 435 8.90 -1.24 -11.90
C ARG A 435 8.75 -2.36 -10.88
N ASP A 436 9.62 -3.38 -10.96
CA ASP A 436 9.66 -4.43 -9.95
C ASP A 436 10.04 -3.86 -8.57
N LEU A 437 11.03 -2.95 -8.52
CA LEU A 437 11.41 -2.26 -7.29
C LEU A 437 10.30 -1.34 -6.77
N TRP A 438 9.65 -0.60 -7.67
CA TRP A 438 8.52 0.24 -7.30
C TRP A 438 7.40 -0.60 -6.65
N TYR A 439 7.09 -1.77 -7.20
CA TYR A 439 6.13 -2.69 -6.61
C TYR A 439 6.54 -3.13 -5.20
N ILE A 440 7.79 -3.49 -4.98
CA ILE A 440 8.31 -3.92 -3.68
C ILE A 440 8.18 -2.80 -2.65
N GLU A 441 8.52 -1.58 -3.03
CA GLU A 441 8.49 -0.39 -2.16
C GLU A 441 7.06 0.12 -1.88
N ASN A 442 6.11 -0.13 -2.77
CA ASN A 442 4.74 0.40 -2.68
C ASN A 442 3.67 -0.69 -2.55
N TRP A 443 4.08 -1.89 -2.15
CA TRP A 443 3.14 -2.99 -2.03
C TRP A 443 1.98 -2.66 -1.08
N THR A 444 0.78 -2.96 -1.53
CA THR A 444 -0.45 -3.03 -0.73
C THR A 444 -1.27 -4.21 -1.24
N PHE A 445 -2.14 -4.76 -0.40
CA PHE A 445 -3.03 -5.84 -0.82
C PHE A 445 -3.93 -5.42 -2.00
N LEU A 446 -4.42 -4.17 -2.00
CA LEU A 446 -5.22 -3.62 -3.10
C LEU A 446 -4.42 -3.46 -4.40
N LEU A 447 -3.12 -3.22 -4.32
CA LEU A 447 -2.25 -3.19 -5.50
C LEU A 447 -2.18 -4.58 -6.16
N ASP A 448 -2.10 -5.66 -5.39
CA ASP A 448 -2.13 -7.01 -5.92
C ASP A 448 -3.45 -7.28 -6.67
N ILE A 449 -4.59 -6.94 -6.08
CA ILE A 449 -5.90 -7.07 -6.74
C ILE A 449 -5.94 -6.26 -8.04
N ARG A 450 -5.45 -5.02 -8.02
CA ARG A 450 -5.38 -4.17 -9.22
C ARG A 450 -4.52 -4.77 -10.32
N ILE A 451 -3.38 -5.39 -9.97
CA ILE A 451 -2.49 -6.05 -10.92
C ILE A 451 -3.19 -7.28 -11.53
N MET A 452 -3.88 -8.09 -10.73
CA MET A 452 -4.65 -9.24 -11.20
C MET A 452 -5.74 -8.82 -12.19
N ILE A 453 -6.54 -7.80 -11.86
CA ILE A 453 -7.58 -7.26 -12.75
C ILE A 453 -6.95 -6.75 -14.05
N LYS A 454 -5.83 -5.99 -13.97
CA LYS A 454 -5.13 -5.52 -15.16
C LYS A 454 -4.57 -6.68 -16.01
N THR A 455 -4.10 -7.75 -15.39
CA THR A 455 -3.62 -8.94 -16.13
C THR A 455 -4.74 -9.53 -16.97
N VAL A 456 -5.91 -9.72 -16.37
CA VAL A 456 -7.09 -10.25 -17.07
C VAL A 456 -7.54 -9.30 -18.19
N THR A 457 -7.66 -8.00 -17.90
CA THR A 457 -8.09 -7.01 -18.90
C THR A 457 -7.10 -6.88 -20.07
N ASN A 458 -5.79 -6.96 -19.80
CA ASN A 458 -4.76 -6.92 -20.83
C ASN A 458 -4.81 -8.17 -21.74
N MET A 459 -5.13 -9.36 -21.18
CA MET A 459 -5.33 -10.57 -21.98
C MET A 459 -6.47 -10.41 -23.00
N PHE A 460 -7.58 -9.78 -22.61
CA PHE A 460 -8.72 -9.55 -23.51
C PHE A 460 -8.48 -8.44 -24.53
N ARG A 461 -7.66 -7.42 -24.22
CA ARG A 461 -7.35 -6.30 -25.13
C ARG A 461 -6.30 -6.65 -26.19
N GLY A 462 -5.65 -7.79 -26.11
CA GLY A 462 -4.59 -8.21 -27.03
C GLY A 462 -3.34 -7.35 -26.86
N GLU A 463 -2.44 -7.73 -25.97
CA GLU A 463 -1.15 -7.05 -25.81
C GLU A 463 -0.28 -7.23 -27.06
N LYS A 464 0.16 -6.11 -27.66
CA LYS A 464 1.07 -6.09 -28.81
C LYS A 464 2.41 -6.82 -28.59
N ASN A 465 2.78 -7.05 -27.33
CA ASN A 465 4.05 -7.64 -26.90
C ASN A 465 3.95 -9.09 -26.33
N ALA A 466 2.76 -9.70 -26.40
CA ALA A 466 2.59 -11.12 -26.04
C ALA A 466 2.83 -12.01 -27.28
N TYR A 467 3.76 -12.97 -27.21
CA TYR A 467 3.99 -14.00 -28.22
C TYR A 467 4.01 -15.39 -27.68
#